data_54d416817842f66015febc720eb95768
#
_entry.id   54d416817842f66015febc720eb95768
#
_cell.length_a   1.000
_cell.length_b   1.000
_cell.length_c   1.000
_cell.angle_alpha   90.00
_cell.angle_beta   90.00
_cell.angle_gamma   90.00
#
_symmetry.space_group_name_H-M   'P 1'
#
loop_
_entity.id
_entity.type
_entity.pdbx_description
1 polymer ?
#
loop_
_entity_poly.entity_id
_entity_poly.type
_entity_poly.pdbx_seq_one_letter_code
_entity_poly.pdbx_strand_id
1 'polypeptide(L)'
;MTEITPGSHGQGDSPPPGSPGASPNVGPVRDSVADLPPGTPTGAERATDEATAAVVGARRPLDIGQDIDLPAGTGAATVGTPTLLGLPQTRQVVQPAFDEHHPPDPALIGDCVHCGFCLPTCPTYVLWGEEMDSPRGRIYLMKEALEGEPLDDSMVRHFDQCLGCMACVTACPSGVQYDKLIEATRPQIERRYERSRSERLYRDLIYNLFPYPKRLRALRGPLRAYQASRLGNLLTRTGLMRKLPAPLQAMESLAPKLGPVERVPERTPAVGQRRAVVGLLAGCVQGTFFPDVNAATVRVLAAEGCDVIAPRRQGCCGALPGHGGREEQALDFAKKTIETFEQAGVDYVVVNAAGCGSNIKEYGHQLRDEPEWAERAEALARKSRDISEFIVELGPVAERHPLPMTVAYQDACHLAHAQGIREEPRKLLRGIPGVELKQLTEAELCCGSAGTYNMLQPEPARELGERKAAAVLATGADLMVTANPGCWMQVATTLARMGERMPVAHTVQVLDASIRGVPVEELLERALTGPGTALARPTPAQS
;
A
#
# COMPACT_ATOMS: atom_id res chain seq x y z
N MET A 1 52.75 -43.68 -36.83
CA MET A 1 52.50 -45.03 -37.37
C MET A 1 51.02 -45.25 -37.09
N THR A 2 50.14 -45.23 -37.96
CA THR A 2 49.78 -45.54 -39.33
C THR A 2 48.40 -44.86 -39.47
N GLU A 3 48.20 -43.84 -40.31
CA GLU A 3 47.68 -43.84 -41.68
C GLU A 3 46.52 -44.84 -41.89
N ILE A 4 45.35 -44.40 -42.33
CA ILE A 4 44.93 -44.27 -43.74
C ILE A 4 43.53 -43.68 -43.86
N THR A 5 43.36 -42.67 -44.72
CA THR A 5 42.19 -42.11 -45.42
C THR A 5 41.74 -43.01 -46.61
N PRO A 6 40.83 -42.60 -47.53
CA PRO A 6 39.47 -42.02 -47.51
C PRO A 6 38.50 -42.74 -48.53
N GLY A 7 37.27 -42.24 -48.69
CA GLY A 7 36.38 -42.62 -49.81
C GLY A 7 35.01 -41.95 -49.66
N SER A 8 34.62 -41.05 -50.33
CA SER A 8 34.26 -40.63 -51.70
C SER A 8 32.75 -40.79 -52.03
N HIS A 9 32.14 -39.61 -52.34
CA HIS A 9 31.11 -39.32 -53.35
C HIS A 9 29.63 -39.73 -53.16
N GLY A 10 28.78 -38.72 -53.25
CA GLY A 10 27.38 -38.80 -53.61
C GLY A 10 26.77 -37.40 -53.76
N GLN A 11 26.84 -36.85 -54.98
CA GLN A 11 26.10 -35.63 -55.40
C GLN A 11 24.61 -35.98 -55.58
N GLY A 12 23.73 -34.98 -55.29
CA GLY A 12 22.29 -35.06 -55.55
C GLY A 12 21.65 -33.68 -55.48
N ASP A 13 21.48 -33.13 -56.58
CA ASP A 13 20.74 -32.02 -57.16
C ASP A 13 19.76 -31.23 -56.29
N SER A 14 19.90 -29.89 -56.38
CA SER A 14 18.92 -28.87 -56.04
C SER A 14 18.02 -28.56 -57.23
N PRO A 15 16.72 -28.26 -57.08
CA PRO A 15 15.93 -27.55 -58.07
C PRO A 15 15.74 -26.05 -57.69
N PRO A 16 15.39 -25.19 -58.69
CA PRO A 16 15.51 -23.75 -58.64
C PRO A 16 14.29 -23.00 -58.04
N PRO A 17 14.36 -21.67 -57.83
CA PRO A 17 13.35 -20.89 -57.13
C PRO A 17 12.15 -20.52 -58.02
N GLY A 18 10.95 -20.71 -57.53
CA GLY A 18 9.68 -20.25 -58.11
C GLY A 18 9.23 -18.91 -57.55
N SER A 19 8.82 -18.04 -58.43
CA SER A 19 8.36 -16.65 -58.26
C SER A 19 7.00 -16.53 -57.54
N PRO A 20 6.58 -15.31 -57.09
CA PRO A 20 5.58 -15.09 -56.04
C PRO A 20 4.14 -15.15 -56.54
N GLY A 21 3.30 -15.85 -55.79
CA GLY A 21 1.86 -15.92 -55.99
C GLY A 21 1.09 -14.88 -55.14
N ALA A 22 0.13 -14.25 -55.80
CA ALA A 22 -0.68 -13.14 -55.37
C ALA A 22 -1.49 -13.34 -54.08
N SER A 23 -1.55 -12.29 -53.27
CA SER A 23 -2.50 -12.15 -52.15
C SER A 23 -3.95 -11.99 -52.64
N PRO A 24 -4.95 -12.56 -51.95
CA PRO A 24 -6.32 -12.17 -52.22
C PRO A 24 -6.69 -10.88 -51.49
N ASN A 25 -7.26 -9.98 -52.27
CA ASN A 25 -7.91 -8.74 -51.90
C ASN A 25 -9.00 -8.97 -50.84
N VAL A 26 -8.86 -8.33 -49.69
CA VAL A 26 -9.98 -8.13 -48.75
C VAL A 26 -10.45 -6.69 -48.96
N GLY A 27 -11.62 -6.55 -49.54
CA GLY A 27 -12.30 -5.28 -49.74
C GLY A 27 -12.77 -4.65 -48.42
N PRO A 28 -13.06 -3.33 -48.41
CA PRO A 28 -13.40 -2.59 -47.21
C PRO A 28 -14.78 -3.01 -46.68
N VAL A 29 -14.83 -3.31 -45.36
CA VAL A 29 -16.06 -3.44 -44.62
C VAL A 29 -16.72 -2.08 -44.52
N ARG A 30 -17.89 -1.95 -45.14
CA ARG A 30 -18.74 -0.75 -45.06
C ARG A 30 -19.36 -0.68 -43.67
N ASP A 31 -19.19 0.45 -43.00
CA ASP A 31 -20.02 0.90 -41.89
C ASP A 31 -21.46 1.04 -42.38
N SER A 32 -22.37 0.25 -41.79
CA SER A 32 -23.80 0.46 -41.88
C SER A 32 -24.37 0.59 -40.46
N VAL A 33 -24.26 1.79 -39.91
CA VAL A 33 -25.06 2.26 -38.77
C VAL A 33 -26.02 3.31 -39.33
N ALA A 34 -27.15 2.87 -39.82
CA ALA A 34 -28.32 3.71 -40.02
C ALA A 34 -29.55 2.78 -39.99
N ASP A 35 -30.57 3.22 -39.25
CA ASP A 35 -31.92 2.69 -39.10
C ASP A 35 -32.19 1.76 -37.89
N LEU A 36 -32.20 2.39 -36.70
CA LEU A 36 -33.04 1.96 -35.59
C LEU A 36 -33.81 3.21 -35.05
N PRO A 37 -35.11 3.10 -34.79
CA PRO A 37 -35.90 4.23 -34.27
C PRO A 37 -35.47 4.56 -32.83
N PRO A 38 -35.50 5.84 -32.40
CA PRO A 38 -35.13 6.24 -31.06
C PRO A 38 -36.19 5.80 -30.04
N GLY A 39 -35.76 5.04 -29.01
CA GLY A 39 -36.62 4.81 -27.86
C GLY A 39 -36.79 3.37 -27.37
N THR A 40 -35.90 2.44 -27.70
CA THR A 40 -35.99 1.08 -27.08
C THR A 40 -34.81 0.88 -26.12
N PRO A 41 -35.05 0.79 -24.79
CA PRO A 41 -33.94 0.57 -23.83
C PRO A 41 -33.36 -0.84 -23.98
N THR A 42 -32.03 -0.92 -23.99
CA THR A 42 -31.28 -2.18 -24.06
C THR A 42 -31.37 -2.90 -22.71
N GLY A 43 -31.33 -4.24 -22.73
CA GLY A 43 -31.52 -5.10 -21.55
C GLY A 43 -30.59 -4.84 -20.34
N ALA A 44 -29.59 -3.99 -20.48
CA ALA A 44 -28.71 -3.58 -19.38
C ALA A 44 -29.34 -2.48 -18.50
N GLU A 45 -30.22 -1.63 -19.04
CA GLU A 45 -30.91 -0.59 -18.29
C GLU A 45 -32.06 -1.13 -17.42
N ARG A 46 -32.63 -2.28 -17.77
CA ARG A 46 -33.68 -2.93 -16.96
C ARG A 46 -33.15 -3.58 -15.69
N ALA A 47 -31.89 -3.99 -15.66
CA ALA A 47 -31.28 -4.62 -14.47
C ALA A 47 -30.90 -3.59 -13.38
N THR A 48 -30.72 -2.33 -13.74
CA THR A 48 -30.38 -1.26 -12.77
C THR A 48 -31.61 -0.68 -12.07
N ASP A 49 -32.78 -0.67 -12.72
CA ASP A 49 -33.99 -0.13 -12.13
C ASP A 49 -34.65 -1.06 -11.10
N GLU A 50 -34.56 -2.39 -11.27
CA GLU A 50 -35.08 -3.33 -10.27
C GLU A 50 -34.21 -3.43 -9.01
N ALA A 51 -32.88 -3.18 -9.11
CA ALA A 51 -31.98 -3.19 -7.95
C ALA A 51 -32.11 -1.90 -7.09
N THR A 52 -32.55 -0.79 -7.70
CA THR A 52 -32.70 0.50 -6.98
C THR A 52 -34.04 0.58 -6.25
N ALA A 53 -35.06 -0.14 -6.70
CA ALA A 53 -36.38 -0.16 -6.07
C ALA A 53 -36.44 -0.95 -4.74
N ALA A 54 -35.48 -1.82 -4.48
CA ALA A 54 -35.47 -2.67 -3.27
C ALA A 54 -34.80 -2.03 -2.04
N VAL A 55 -34.16 -0.85 -2.17
CA VAL A 55 -33.42 -0.19 -1.07
C VAL A 55 -34.13 1.05 -0.53
N VAL A 56 -35.18 1.54 -1.19
CA VAL A 56 -35.94 2.70 -0.70
C VAL A 56 -37.26 2.22 -0.09
N GLY A 57 -37.16 1.62 1.09
CA GLY A 57 -38.30 1.36 1.97
C GLY A 57 -38.86 2.67 2.53
N ALA A 58 -40.07 2.96 2.12
CA ALA A 58 -41.02 3.97 2.54
C ALA A 58 -40.70 4.74 3.85
N ARG A 59 -40.30 6.00 3.73
CA ARG A 59 -40.62 7.02 4.71
C ARG A 59 -41.60 8.00 4.07
N ARG A 60 -42.80 8.09 4.67
CA ARG A 60 -43.83 9.08 4.30
C ARG A 60 -43.27 10.48 4.46
N PRO A 61 -43.59 11.44 3.57
CA PRO A 61 -43.28 12.83 3.76
C PRO A 61 -44.05 13.37 4.99
N LEU A 62 -43.36 14.07 5.87
CA LEU A 62 -43.99 14.90 6.90
C LEU A 62 -44.58 16.12 6.21
N ASP A 63 -45.89 16.21 6.30
CA ASP A 63 -46.69 17.34 5.87
C ASP A 63 -46.48 18.51 6.86
N ILE A 64 -45.75 19.55 6.45
CA ILE A 64 -45.57 20.78 7.20
C ILE A 64 -46.39 21.86 6.45
N GLY A 65 -47.68 21.75 6.59
CA GLY A 65 -48.60 22.78 6.19
C GLY A 65 -49.38 23.25 7.42
N GLN A 66 -48.86 24.27 8.10
CA GLN A 66 -49.72 25.17 8.89
C GLN A 66 -49.09 26.57 8.90
N ASP A 67 -49.81 27.47 8.28
CA ASP A 67 -49.58 28.90 8.27
C ASP A 67 -49.54 29.46 9.70
N ILE A 68 -48.44 30.12 10.05
CA ILE A 68 -48.36 30.95 11.27
C ILE A 68 -48.55 32.38 10.83
N ASP A 69 -49.76 32.89 11.06
CA ASP A 69 -50.10 34.30 10.97
C ASP A 69 -49.26 35.12 11.97
N LEU A 70 -48.43 36.01 11.47
CA LEU A 70 -47.79 37.05 12.27
C LEU A 70 -48.61 38.33 12.24
N PRO A 71 -49.03 38.86 13.40
CA PRO A 71 -49.71 40.14 13.42
C PRO A 71 -48.76 41.30 13.16
N ALA A 72 -49.11 42.14 12.20
CA ALA A 72 -48.48 43.44 11.98
C ALA A 72 -48.89 44.41 13.10
N GLY A 73 -47.92 45.03 13.76
CA GLY A 73 -48.23 46.03 14.81
C GLY A 73 -47.01 46.78 15.32
N THR A 74 -46.70 47.85 14.67
CA THR A 74 -46.30 49.18 15.17
C THR A 74 -45.60 49.32 16.52
N GLY A 75 -44.49 50.05 16.53
CA GLY A 75 -44.03 50.80 17.68
C GLY A 75 -42.59 50.64 18.07
N ALA A 76 -41.74 51.57 17.65
CA ALA A 76 -40.41 51.74 18.20
C ALA A 76 -40.48 52.08 19.69
N ALA A 77 -40.02 51.16 20.54
CA ALA A 77 -39.70 51.46 21.93
C ALA A 77 -38.26 51.07 22.20
N THR A 78 -37.43 52.06 22.40
CA THR A 78 -36.07 51.89 22.94
C THR A 78 -36.17 51.35 24.37
N VAL A 79 -35.94 50.04 24.52
CA VAL A 79 -35.76 49.44 25.83
C VAL A 79 -34.26 49.37 26.10
N GLY A 80 -33.83 50.16 27.11
CA GLY A 80 -32.45 50.14 27.58
C GLY A 80 -32.03 48.75 28.05
N THR A 81 -30.90 48.31 27.56
CA THR A 81 -30.24 47.08 27.99
C THR A 81 -29.86 47.20 29.47
N PRO A 82 -30.25 46.27 30.36
CA PRO A 82 -29.74 46.28 31.71
C PRO A 82 -28.25 45.86 31.67
N THR A 83 -27.40 46.75 32.12
CA THR A 83 -25.99 46.52 32.38
C THR A 83 -25.90 45.51 33.52
N LEU A 84 -25.76 44.24 33.23
CA LEU A 84 -25.38 43.21 34.20
C LEU A 84 -23.89 43.38 34.54
N LEU A 85 -23.71 43.69 35.81
CA LEU A 85 -22.41 43.86 36.52
C LEU A 85 -21.29 42.98 36.00
N GLY A 86 -20.16 43.65 35.77
CA GLY A 86 -18.88 43.09 35.34
C GLY A 86 -18.39 41.87 36.14
N LEU A 87 -18.56 40.76 35.51
CA LEU A 87 -17.62 39.66 35.71
C LEU A 87 -16.53 39.80 34.63
N PRO A 88 -15.25 39.77 34.98
CA PRO A 88 -14.20 39.69 33.95
C PRO A 88 -14.48 38.43 33.15
N GLN A 89 -14.93 38.58 31.91
CA GLN A 89 -14.81 37.50 30.96
C GLN A 89 -13.31 37.31 30.78
N THR A 90 -12.73 36.40 31.56
CA THR A 90 -11.48 35.77 31.19
C THR A 90 -11.76 35.13 29.85
N ARG A 91 -11.41 35.83 28.78
CA ARG A 91 -11.19 35.19 27.48
C ARG A 91 -10.18 34.10 27.78
N GLN A 92 -10.65 32.87 27.97
CA GLN A 92 -9.79 31.72 27.86
C GLN A 92 -9.19 31.90 26.47
N VAL A 93 -7.89 32.14 26.42
CA VAL A 93 -7.13 32.09 25.19
C VAL A 93 -7.20 30.64 24.80
N VAL A 94 -8.20 30.31 23.98
CA VAL A 94 -8.30 28.97 23.37
C VAL A 94 -7.03 28.85 22.55
N GLN A 95 -6.13 28.00 23.00
CA GLN A 95 -4.93 27.73 22.22
C GLN A 95 -5.40 27.10 20.91
N PRO A 96 -4.92 27.58 19.74
CA PRO A 96 -5.30 26.95 18.47
C PRO A 96 -4.96 25.46 18.52
N ALA A 97 -5.83 24.63 17.95
CA ALA A 97 -5.66 23.17 17.95
C ALA A 97 -4.34 22.76 17.27
N PHE A 98 -4.00 23.45 16.19
CA PHE A 98 -2.75 23.29 15.46
C PHE A 98 -1.76 24.41 15.74
N ASP A 99 -0.46 24.11 15.74
CA ASP A 99 0.61 25.11 15.78
C ASP A 99 0.93 25.66 14.38
N GLU A 100 1.80 26.64 14.31
CA GLU A 100 2.17 27.31 13.04
C GLU A 100 3.11 26.47 12.15
N HIS A 101 3.63 25.35 12.65
CA HIS A 101 4.56 24.50 11.92
C HIS A 101 3.80 23.46 11.07
N HIS A 102 3.68 23.72 9.79
CA HIS A 102 3.03 22.85 8.79
C HIS A 102 1.63 22.37 9.17
N PRO A 103 0.67 23.26 9.50
CA PRO A 103 -0.72 22.85 9.67
C PRO A 103 -1.31 22.40 8.33
N PRO A 104 -2.43 21.64 8.34
CA PRO A 104 -3.18 21.35 7.11
C PRO A 104 -3.50 22.62 6.34
N ASP A 105 -3.21 22.62 5.04
CA ASP A 105 -3.41 23.79 4.18
C ASP A 105 -4.91 24.08 3.97
N PRO A 106 -5.42 25.27 4.37
CA PRO A 106 -6.81 25.66 4.17
C PRO A 106 -7.25 25.65 2.70
N ALA A 107 -6.33 25.88 1.76
CA ALA A 107 -6.65 25.84 0.33
C ALA A 107 -6.98 24.41 -0.11
N LEU A 108 -6.18 23.42 0.33
CA LEU A 108 -6.46 22.00 0.04
C LEU A 108 -7.73 21.48 0.74
N ILE A 109 -8.06 22.01 1.92
CA ILE A 109 -9.34 21.75 2.60
C ILE A 109 -10.51 22.27 1.76
N GLY A 110 -10.36 23.47 1.19
CA GLY A 110 -11.36 24.13 0.35
C GLY A 110 -11.69 23.38 -0.95
N ASP A 111 -10.79 22.52 -1.44
CA ASP A 111 -11.03 21.70 -2.64
C ASP A 111 -12.12 20.63 -2.43
N CYS A 112 -12.47 20.33 -1.17
CA CYS A 112 -13.47 19.31 -0.85
C CYS A 112 -14.91 19.85 -0.96
N VAL A 113 -15.64 19.40 -1.97
CA VAL A 113 -17.06 19.75 -2.19
C VAL A 113 -18.05 18.78 -1.50
N HIS A 114 -17.57 17.94 -0.61
CA HIS A 114 -18.36 16.96 0.16
C HIS A 114 -19.26 16.02 -0.65
N CYS A 115 -18.94 15.71 -1.91
CA CYS A 115 -19.75 14.91 -2.84
C CYS A 115 -19.95 13.44 -2.42
N GLY A 116 -19.06 12.87 -1.60
CA GLY A 116 -19.17 11.52 -1.06
C GLY A 116 -18.55 10.39 -1.91
N PHE A 117 -17.96 10.66 -3.07
CA PHE A 117 -17.30 9.62 -3.90
C PHE A 117 -16.18 8.87 -3.16
N CYS A 118 -15.57 9.46 -2.16
CA CYS A 118 -14.56 8.84 -1.33
C CYS A 118 -15.10 7.83 -0.29
N LEU A 119 -16.41 7.82 -0.01
CA LEU A 119 -17.00 7.00 1.05
C LEU A 119 -16.87 5.50 0.80
N PRO A 120 -17.25 4.95 -0.37
CA PRO A 120 -17.19 3.51 -0.61
C PRO A 120 -15.76 2.97 -0.71
N THR A 121 -14.76 3.83 -0.92
CA THR A 121 -13.36 3.43 -0.99
C THR A 121 -12.62 3.54 0.35
N CYS A 122 -13.24 4.21 1.33
CA CYS A 122 -12.64 4.40 2.65
C CYS A 122 -12.84 3.19 3.55
N PRO A 123 -11.77 2.49 3.98
CA PRO A 123 -11.91 1.28 4.79
C PRO A 123 -12.66 1.52 6.11
N THR A 124 -12.40 2.63 6.79
CA THR A 124 -13.04 2.93 8.08
C THR A 124 -14.51 3.29 7.93
N TYR A 125 -14.88 4.00 6.86
CA TYR A 125 -16.29 4.22 6.56
C TYR A 125 -17.01 2.94 6.16
N VAL A 126 -16.37 2.07 5.37
CA VAL A 126 -16.93 0.77 4.98
C VAL A 126 -17.16 -0.15 6.18
N LEU A 127 -16.31 -0.06 7.22
CA LEU A 127 -16.48 -0.84 8.45
C LEU A 127 -17.61 -0.31 9.34
N TRP A 128 -17.68 1.01 9.52
CA TRP A 128 -18.50 1.58 10.60
C TRP A 128 -19.67 2.46 10.13
N GLY A 129 -19.64 2.94 8.89
CA GLY A 129 -20.65 3.89 8.39
C GLY A 129 -20.66 5.25 9.10
N GLU A 130 -19.61 5.52 9.90
CA GLU A 130 -19.46 6.76 10.66
C GLU A 130 -18.89 7.86 9.77
N GLU A 131 -19.60 9.00 9.69
CA GLU A 131 -19.22 10.09 8.79
C GLU A 131 -17.86 10.68 9.16
N MET A 132 -17.55 10.87 10.44
CA MET A 132 -16.29 11.43 10.89
C MET A 132 -15.09 10.48 10.66
N ASP A 133 -15.36 9.21 10.40
CA ASP A 133 -14.36 8.22 9.97
C ASP A 133 -14.19 8.15 8.45
N SER A 134 -14.87 9.01 7.70
CA SER A 134 -14.71 9.18 6.25
C SER A 134 -13.64 10.23 5.92
N PRO A 135 -13.11 10.25 4.68
CA PRO A 135 -12.15 11.28 4.27
C PRO A 135 -12.74 12.69 4.35
N ARG A 136 -13.97 12.90 3.87
CA ARG A 136 -14.62 14.21 3.91
C ARG A 136 -14.97 14.63 5.34
N GLY A 137 -15.36 13.69 6.19
CA GLY A 137 -15.60 13.97 7.62
C GLY A 137 -14.32 14.39 8.34
N ARG A 138 -13.19 13.71 8.05
CA ARG A 138 -11.87 14.12 8.59
C ARG A 138 -11.41 15.47 8.05
N ILE A 139 -11.69 15.82 6.80
CA ILE A 139 -11.44 17.17 6.26
C ILE A 139 -12.26 18.22 7.02
N TYR A 140 -13.52 17.91 7.32
CA TYR A 140 -14.37 18.77 8.15
C TYR A 140 -13.75 18.98 9.54
N LEU A 141 -13.28 17.91 10.21
CA LEU A 141 -12.59 18.00 11.51
C LEU A 141 -11.28 18.81 11.43
N MET A 142 -10.52 18.72 10.33
CA MET A 142 -9.33 19.54 10.12
C MET A 142 -9.69 21.03 10.04
N LYS A 143 -10.78 21.35 9.36
CA LYS A 143 -11.30 22.71 9.28
C LYS A 143 -11.71 23.24 10.65
N GLU A 144 -12.50 22.49 11.42
CA GLU A 144 -12.91 22.85 12.79
C GLU A 144 -11.69 23.11 13.69
N ALA A 145 -10.66 22.24 13.59
CA ALA A 145 -9.43 22.41 14.35
C ALA A 145 -8.64 23.67 13.95
N LEU A 146 -8.62 24.05 12.68
CA LEU A 146 -8.05 25.33 12.21
C LEU A 146 -8.85 26.55 12.69
N GLU A 147 -10.17 26.41 12.83
CA GLU A 147 -11.06 27.44 13.32
C GLU A 147 -11.03 27.58 14.84
N GLY A 148 -10.29 26.72 15.55
CA GLY A 148 -10.01 26.84 16.98
C GLY A 148 -10.69 25.80 17.87
N GLU A 149 -11.41 24.82 17.30
CA GLU A 149 -11.92 23.67 18.07
C GLU A 149 -10.72 22.83 18.59
N PRO A 150 -10.73 22.43 19.88
CA PRO A 150 -9.61 21.73 20.48
C PRO A 150 -9.45 20.31 19.94
N LEU A 151 -8.21 19.81 19.93
CA LEU A 151 -7.92 18.38 19.71
C LEU A 151 -8.34 17.56 20.94
N ASP A 152 -9.61 17.18 20.98
CA ASP A 152 -10.13 16.29 22.01
C ASP A 152 -9.93 14.80 21.65
N ASP A 153 -10.23 13.92 22.61
CA ASP A 153 -10.11 12.46 22.44
C ASP A 153 -10.94 11.94 21.27
N SER A 154 -12.09 12.55 20.98
CA SER A 154 -12.97 12.14 19.88
C SER A 154 -12.37 12.49 18.53
N MET A 155 -11.92 13.73 18.35
CA MET A 155 -11.30 14.21 17.11
C MET A 155 -10.02 13.43 16.80
N VAL A 156 -9.14 13.25 17.78
CA VAL A 156 -7.89 12.49 17.64
C VAL A 156 -8.16 11.03 17.29
N ARG A 157 -9.18 10.42 17.88
CA ARG A 157 -9.59 9.05 17.54
C ARG A 157 -9.92 8.91 16.06
N HIS A 158 -10.69 9.83 15.48
CA HIS A 158 -11.05 9.79 14.07
C HIS A 158 -9.82 9.92 13.15
N PHE A 159 -8.85 10.76 13.51
CA PHE A 159 -7.59 10.86 12.77
C PHE A 159 -6.70 9.61 12.92
N ASP A 160 -6.59 9.05 14.12
CA ASP A 160 -5.81 7.84 14.41
C ASP A 160 -6.41 6.59 13.71
N GLN A 161 -7.71 6.56 13.48
CA GLN A 161 -8.40 5.50 12.74
C GLN A 161 -8.16 5.55 11.22
N CYS A 162 -7.66 6.66 10.67
CA CYS A 162 -7.31 6.71 9.26
C CYS A 162 -6.12 5.79 8.93
N LEU A 163 -6.29 4.90 7.97
CA LEU A 163 -5.22 4.00 7.51
C LEU A 163 -4.14 4.72 6.68
N GLY A 164 -4.43 5.91 6.12
CA GLY A 164 -3.53 6.55 5.16
C GLY A 164 -3.34 5.72 3.88
N CYS A 165 -4.36 4.99 3.45
CA CYS A 165 -4.27 4.10 2.28
C CYS A 165 -4.38 4.81 0.92
N MET A 166 -4.75 6.08 0.91
CA MET A 166 -4.87 6.99 -0.24
C MET A 166 -5.93 6.58 -1.30
N ALA A 167 -6.78 5.59 -1.02
CA ALA A 167 -7.85 5.20 -1.94
C ALA A 167 -8.85 6.32 -2.20
N CYS A 168 -9.05 7.21 -1.23
CA CYS A 168 -9.89 8.40 -1.38
C CYS A 168 -9.30 9.45 -2.32
N VAL A 169 -7.97 9.51 -2.50
CA VAL A 169 -7.31 10.44 -3.43
C VAL A 169 -7.66 10.06 -4.87
N THR A 170 -7.49 8.79 -5.22
CA THR A 170 -7.81 8.30 -6.58
C THR A 170 -9.31 8.27 -6.88
N ALA A 171 -10.16 8.21 -5.86
CA ALA A 171 -11.61 8.24 -6.01
C ALA A 171 -12.19 9.66 -6.09
N CYS A 172 -11.40 10.69 -5.80
CA CYS A 172 -11.90 12.07 -5.72
C CYS A 172 -11.97 12.74 -7.09
N PRO A 173 -13.16 13.10 -7.61
CA PRO A 173 -13.28 13.81 -8.89
C PRO A 173 -12.81 15.26 -8.82
N SER A 174 -12.77 15.86 -7.61
CA SER A 174 -12.27 17.22 -7.38
C SER A 174 -10.75 17.28 -7.18
N GLY A 175 -10.05 16.14 -7.17
CA GLY A 175 -8.60 16.11 -7.04
C GLY A 175 -8.07 16.50 -5.65
N VAL A 176 -8.87 16.34 -4.59
CA VAL A 176 -8.45 16.66 -3.21
C VAL A 176 -7.19 15.88 -2.82
N GLN A 177 -6.16 16.58 -2.43
CA GLN A 177 -4.88 16.01 -1.98
C GLN A 177 -4.97 15.61 -0.50
N TYR A 178 -5.80 14.62 -0.21
CA TYR A 178 -6.03 14.15 1.17
C TYR A 178 -4.77 13.58 1.83
N ASP A 179 -3.85 13.05 1.05
CA ASP A 179 -2.53 12.59 1.48
C ASP A 179 -1.78 13.72 2.20
N LYS A 180 -1.71 14.92 1.59
CA LYS A 180 -1.06 16.10 2.17
C LYS A 180 -1.76 16.56 3.45
N LEU A 181 -3.08 16.53 3.46
CA LEU A 181 -3.88 16.95 4.61
C LEU A 181 -3.66 16.04 5.82
N ILE A 182 -3.74 14.72 5.65
CA ILE A 182 -3.59 13.78 6.77
C ILE A 182 -2.13 13.70 7.26
N GLU A 183 -1.16 13.83 6.36
CA GLU A 183 0.26 13.84 6.72
C GLU A 183 0.67 15.13 7.44
N ALA A 184 0.03 16.27 7.17
CA ALA A 184 0.19 17.48 7.96
C ALA A 184 -0.53 17.40 9.32
N THR A 185 -1.70 16.76 9.38
CA THR A 185 -2.49 16.65 10.63
C THR A 185 -1.80 15.78 11.69
N ARG A 186 -1.20 14.66 11.31
CA ARG A 186 -0.60 13.71 12.25
C ARG A 186 0.54 14.28 13.08
N PRO A 187 1.50 15.05 12.53
CA PRO A 187 2.51 15.74 13.32
C PRO A 187 1.92 16.74 14.32
N GLN A 188 0.86 17.45 13.94
CA GLN A 188 0.14 18.35 14.83
C GLN A 188 -0.41 17.61 16.06
N ILE A 189 -1.03 16.44 15.84
CA ILE A 189 -1.54 15.59 16.93
C ILE A 189 -0.39 15.13 17.84
N GLU A 190 0.72 14.66 17.27
CA GLU A 190 1.87 14.18 18.07
C GLU A 190 2.51 15.30 18.91
N ARG A 191 2.45 16.56 18.47
CA ARG A 191 2.97 17.73 19.21
C ARG A 191 1.99 18.32 20.22
N ARG A 192 0.68 18.30 19.90
CA ARG A 192 -0.33 19.09 20.61
C ARG A 192 -1.26 18.27 21.50
N TYR A 193 -1.41 16.96 21.25
CA TYR A 193 -2.31 16.10 22.01
C TYR A 193 -1.56 15.25 23.05
N GLU A 194 -2.04 15.26 24.29
CA GLU A 194 -1.41 14.50 25.39
C GLU A 194 -1.94 13.07 25.43
N ARG A 195 -1.19 12.15 24.83
CA ARG A 195 -1.49 10.71 24.89
C ARG A 195 -1.21 10.13 26.28
N SER A 196 -1.92 9.05 26.65
CA SER A 196 -1.64 8.31 27.85
C SER A 196 -0.19 7.80 27.90
N ARG A 197 0.37 7.62 29.11
CA ARG A 197 1.77 7.13 29.27
C ARG A 197 1.99 5.77 28.59
N SER A 198 1.03 4.86 28.69
CA SER A 198 1.10 3.53 28.08
C SER A 198 1.11 3.59 26.55
N GLU A 199 0.26 4.42 25.97
CA GLU A 199 0.19 4.64 24.53
C GLU A 199 1.47 5.28 23.99
N ARG A 200 1.95 6.31 24.67
CA ARG A 200 3.22 6.97 24.31
C ARG A 200 4.38 5.99 24.33
N LEU A 201 4.52 5.21 25.41
CA LEU A 201 5.58 4.20 25.53
C LEU A 201 5.50 3.15 24.41
N TYR A 202 4.30 2.71 24.06
CA TYR A 202 4.10 1.73 23.00
C TYR A 202 4.44 2.31 21.61
N ARG A 203 4.00 3.53 21.31
CA ARG A 203 4.37 4.25 20.08
C ARG A 203 5.89 4.46 20.01
N ASP A 204 6.51 4.89 21.09
CA ASP A 204 7.97 5.07 21.19
C ASP A 204 8.72 3.74 20.97
N LEU A 205 8.22 2.63 21.49
CA LEU A 205 8.79 1.31 21.20
C LEU A 205 8.75 1.00 19.70
N ILE A 206 7.61 1.20 19.05
CA ILE A 206 7.45 0.95 17.62
C ILE A 206 8.42 1.81 16.80
N TYR A 207 8.40 3.12 16.99
CA TYR A 207 9.18 4.08 16.17
C TYR A 207 10.68 4.08 16.51
N ASN A 208 11.09 3.57 17.68
CA ASN A 208 12.48 3.34 18.02
C ASN A 208 13.01 1.96 17.63
N LEU A 209 12.15 1.04 17.21
CA LEU A 209 12.54 -0.31 16.84
C LEU A 209 12.49 -0.52 15.33
N PHE A 210 11.30 -0.39 14.71
CA PHE A 210 11.07 -0.80 13.32
C PHE A 210 11.84 0.01 12.27
N PRO A 211 12.03 1.34 12.40
CA PRO A 211 12.80 2.12 11.43
C PRO A 211 14.32 1.87 11.49
N TYR A 212 14.81 1.10 12.47
CA TYR A 212 16.24 0.88 12.69
C TYR A 212 16.67 -0.54 12.32
N PRO A 213 17.18 -0.78 11.09
CA PRO A 213 17.53 -2.14 10.62
C PRO A 213 18.53 -2.88 11.53
N LYS A 214 19.43 -2.14 12.19
CA LYS A 214 20.41 -2.74 13.13
C LYS A 214 19.70 -3.30 14.37
N ARG A 215 18.71 -2.59 14.92
CA ARG A 215 17.91 -3.03 16.07
C ARG A 215 17.04 -4.22 15.72
N LEU A 216 16.35 -4.16 14.56
CA LEU A 216 15.54 -5.29 14.06
C LEU A 216 16.38 -6.54 13.83
N ARG A 217 17.57 -6.40 13.23
CA ARG A 217 18.49 -7.53 13.00
C ARG A 217 18.97 -8.15 14.31
N ALA A 218 19.20 -7.34 15.35
CA ALA A 218 19.56 -7.86 16.67
C ALA A 218 18.45 -8.75 17.27
N LEU A 219 17.18 -8.44 16.99
CA LEU A 219 16.03 -9.25 17.44
C LEU A 219 15.87 -10.56 16.68
N ARG A 220 16.47 -10.73 15.48
CA ARG A 220 16.31 -11.97 14.71
C ARG A 220 16.78 -13.21 15.46
N GLY A 221 17.87 -13.11 16.23
CA GLY A 221 18.41 -14.23 17.02
C GLY A 221 17.40 -14.70 18.09
N PRO A 222 17.02 -13.83 19.04
CA PRO A 222 16.00 -14.15 20.03
C PRO A 222 14.66 -14.61 19.43
N LEU A 223 14.19 -13.94 18.36
CA LEU A 223 12.94 -14.31 17.69
C LEU A 223 13.04 -15.71 17.04
N ARG A 224 14.17 -16.03 16.41
CA ARG A 224 14.39 -17.36 15.83
C ARG A 224 14.45 -18.45 16.91
N ALA A 225 15.09 -18.17 18.05
CA ALA A 225 15.11 -19.08 19.20
C ALA A 225 13.70 -19.30 19.75
N TYR A 226 12.91 -18.24 19.85
CA TYR A 226 11.50 -18.32 20.25
C TYR A 226 10.67 -19.14 19.24
N GLN A 227 10.82 -18.92 17.94
CA GLN A 227 10.12 -19.66 16.89
C GLN A 227 10.52 -21.14 16.86
N ALA A 228 11.79 -21.46 17.12
CA ALA A 228 12.29 -22.84 17.19
C ALA A 228 11.87 -23.54 18.48
N SER A 229 11.58 -22.78 19.55
CA SER A 229 11.16 -23.32 20.84
C SER A 229 9.68 -23.73 20.82
N ARG A 230 9.30 -24.66 21.71
CA ARG A 230 7.89 -24.98 21.96
C ARG A 230 7.18 -23.95 22.84
N LEU A 231 7.90 -22.90 23.27
CA LEU A 231 7.40 -21.89 24.22
C LEU A 231 6.15 -21.18 23.69
N GLY A 232 6.14 -20.77 22.44
CA GLY A 232 4.97 -20.13 21.82
C GLY A 232 3.75 -21.03 21.83
N ASN A 233 3.92 -22.33 21.54
CA ASN A 233 2.82 -23.30 21.58
C ASN A 233 2.34 -23.51 23.04
N LEU A 234 3.25 -23.52 24.02
CA LEU A 234 2.91 -23.60 25.43
C LEU A 234 2.11 -22.38 25.89
N LEU A 235 2.58 -21.16 25.57
CA LEU A 235 1.92 -19.91 25.92
C LEU A 235 0.51 -19.81 25.29
N THR A 236 0.34 -20.30 24.08
CA THR A 236 -0.96 -20.35 23.39
C THR A 236 -1.88 -21.37 24.07
N ARG A 237 -1.38 -22.60 24.35
CA ARG A 237 -2.17 -23.67 25.00
C ARG A 237 -2.58 -23.31 26.43
N THR A 238 -1.73 -22.62 27.17
CA THR A 238 -2.02 -22.17 28.54
C THR A 238 -2.91 -20.93 28.60
N GLY A 239 -3.27 -20.33 27.47
CA GLY A 239 -4.05 -19.10 27.40
C GLY A 239 -3.30 -17.85 27.88
N LEU A 240 -2.01 -17.96 28.21
CA LEU A 240 -1.22 -16.83 28.72
C LEU A 240 -1.07 -15.73 27.65
N MET A 241 -1.03 -16.09 26.36
CA MET A 241 -1.01 -15.12 25.27
C MET A 241 -2.25 -14.21 25.27
N ARG A 242 -3.43 -14.73 25.65
CA ARG A 242 -4.68 -13.95 25.73
C ARG A 242 -4.68 -12.91 26.87
N LYS A 243 -3.77 -13.05 27.84
CA LYS A 243 -3.61 -12.10 28.97
C LYS A 243 -2.68 -10.94 28.65
N LEU A 244 -1.95 -11.03 27.53
CA LEU A 244 -1.13 -9.91 27.07
C LEU A 244 -2.03 -8.78 26.56
N PRO A 245 -1.59 -7.50 26.67
CA PRO A 245 -2.27 -6.39 26.00
C PRO A 245 -2.43 -6.64 24.50
N ALA A 246 -3.56 -6.23 23.91
CA ALA A 246 -3.87 -6.45 22.50
C ALA A 246 -2.75 -6.02 21.53
N PRO A 247 -2.04 -4.89 21.75
CA PRO A 247 -0.90 -4.50 20.91
C PRO A 247 0.25 -5.51 20.92
N LEU A 248 0.56 -6.12 22.06
CA LEU A 248 1.62 -7.14 22.14
C LEU A 248 1.20 -8.46 21.48
N GLN A 249 -0.08 -8.82 21.59
CA GLN A 249 -0.65 -9.95 20.86
C GLN A 249 -0.55 -9.71 19.34
N ALA A 250 -0.85 -8.49 18.87
CA ALA A 250 -0.72 -8.11 17.47
C ALA A 250 0.72 -8.23 16.98
N MET A 251 1.69 -7.69 17.74
CA MET A 251 3.12 -7.79 17.37
C MET A 251 3.60 -9.25 17.27
N GLU A 252 3.18 -10.11 18.20
CA GLU A 252 3.55 -11.54 18.16
C GLU A 252 2.91 -12.25 16.96
N SER A 253 1.63 -12.00 16.72
CA SER A 253 0.90 -12.65 15.62
C SER A 253 1.41 -12.24 14.23
N LEU A 254 1.87 -11.00 14.09
CA LEU A 254 2.41 -10.45 12.84
C LEU A 254 3.88 -10.85 12.59
N ALA A 255 4.57 -11.44 13.60
CA ALA A 255 5.96 -11.82 13.43
C ALA A 255 6.10 -12.94 12.38
N PRO A 256 6.75 -12.68 11.23
CA PRO A 256 6.84 -13.66 10.16
C PRO A 256 7.84 -14.76 10.52
N LYS A 257 7.69 -15.93 9.90
CA LYS A 257 8.69 -17.01 9.99
C LYS A 257 10.02 -16.51 9.45
N LEU A 258 11.07 -16.66 10.24
CA LEU A 258 12.41 -16.24 9.87
C LEU A 258 13.14 -17.34 9.09
N GLY A 259 13.54 -17.00 7.87
CA GLY A 259 14.40 -17.84 7.05
C GLY A 259 15.90 -17.59 7.27
N PRO A 260 16.77 -18.29 6.54
CA PRO A 260 18.19 -17.97 6.44
C PRO A 260 18.37 -16.54 5.93
N VAL A 261 19.49 -15.91 6.29
CA VAL A 261 19.82 -14.57 5.79
C VAL A 261 20.45 -14.73 4.42
N GLU A 262 19.72 -14.40 3.38
CA GLU A 262 20.29 -14.23 2.05
C GLU A 262 20.94 -12.84 1.96
N ARG A 263 22.25 -12.83 1.75
CA ARG A 263 23.02 -11.58 1.69
C ARG A 263 23.03 -11.06 0.26
N VAL A 264 22.57 -9.84 0.09
CA VAL A 264 22.71 -9.11 -1.17
C VAL A 264 24.14 -8.56 -1.26
N PRO A 265 24.90 -8.83 -2.32
CA PRO A 265 26.17 -8.19 -2.59
C PRO A 265 26.02 -6.67 -2.72
N GLU A 266 27.05 -5.91 -2.36
CA GLU A 266 27.02 -4.46 -2.52
C GLU A 266 26.95 -4.02 -3.98
N ARG A 267 27.57 -4.82 -4.86
CA ARG A 267 27.52 -4.64 -6.32
C ARG A 267 27.25 -5.98 -6.98
N THR A 268 26.34 -5.97 -7.94
CA THR A 268 26.03 -7.11 -8.80
C THR A 268 26.05 -6.62 -10.23
N PRO A 269 26.92 -7.18 -11.10
CA PRO A 269 26.99 -6.74 -12.48
C PRO A 269 25.76 -7.20 -13.28
N ALA A 270 25.48 -6.47 -14.36
CA ALA A 270 24.48 -6.83 -15.35
C ALA A 270 24.82 -8.18 -16.02
N VAL A 271 23.80 -8.94 -16.34
CA VAL A 271 23.92 -10.09 -17.25
C VAL A 271 23.79 -9.56 -18.68
N GLY A 272 24.84 -9.78 -19.49
CA GLY A 272 24.88 -9.26 -20.86
C GLY A 272 25.22 -7.77 -20.95
N GLN A 273 24.61 -7.06 -21.88
CA GLN A 273 24.87 -5.65 -22.11
C GLN A 273 24.27 -4.81 -20.97
N ARG A 274 25.09 -3.93 -20.36
CA ARG A 274 24.62 -3.00 -19.33
C ARG A 274 23.69 -1.94 -19.94
N ARG A 275 22.48 -1.81 -19.36
CA ARG A 275 21.42 -0.88 -19.77
C ARG A 275 21.25 0.27 -18.80
N ALA A 276 21.46 0.03 -17.49
CA ALA A 276 21.35 1.04 -16.44
C ALA A 276 22.21 0.67 -15.22
N VAL A 277 22.51 1.67 -14.38
CA VAL A 277 23.08 1.50 -13.04
C VAL A 277 21.99 1.83 -12.02
N VAL A 278 21.61 0.84 -11.20
CA VAL A 278 20.43 0.90 -10.35
C VAL A 278 20.83 0.75 -8.88
N GLY A 279 20.39 1.69 -8.06
CA GLY A 279 20.46 1.58 -6.60
C GLY A 279 19.27 0.79 -6.04
N LEU A 280 19.51 -0.25 -5.25
CA LEU A 280 18.44 -0.96 -4.56
C LEU A 280 18.24 -0.41 -3.14
N LEU A 281 17.02 0.07 -2.82
CA LEU A 281 16.63 0.32 -1.44
C LEU A 281 16.24 -1.00 -0.77
N ALA A 282 17.10 -1.50 0.14
CA ALA A 282 16.84 -2.74 0.86
C ALA A 282 15.76 -2.60 1.96
N GLY A 283 15.56 -1.38 2.47
CA GLY A 283 14.56 -1.07 3.49
C GLY A 283 14.87 -1.62 4.90
N CYS A 284 14.06 -1.23 5.87
CA CYS A 284 14.19 -1.66 7.28
C CYS A 284 13.51 -3.04 7.51
N VAL A 285 12.18 -3.10 7.40
CA VAL A 285 11.36 -4.31 7.57
C VAL A 285 11.65 -5.30 6.44
N GLN A 286 11.63 -4.84 5.19
CA GLN A 286 11.92 -5.64 4.00
C GLN A 286 13.28 -6.31 4.10
N GLY A 287 14.35 -5.56 4.35
CA GLY A 287 15.71 -6.09 4.46
C GLY A 287 15.97 -6.98 5.66
N THR A 288 15.10 -6.93 6.69
CA THR A 288 15.24 -7.74 7.90
C THR A 288 14.43 -9.04 7.82
N PHE A 289 13.18 -8.96 7.40
CA PHE A 289 12.26 -10.10 7.44
C PHE A 289 12.09 -10.80 6.09
N PHE A 290 12.35 -10.09 4.98
CA PHE A 290 12.23 -10.58 3.61
C PHE A 290 13.52 -10.38 2.79
N PRO A 291 14.69 -10.82 3.29
CA PRO A 291 15.96 -10.63 2.58
C PRO A 291 16.00 -11.38 1.24
N ASP A 292 15.26 -12.46 1.10
CA ASP A 292 15.06 -13.25 -0.11
C ASP A 292 14.36 -12.47 -1.24
N VAL A 293 13.41 -11.58 -0.89
CA VAL A 293 12.79 -10.65 -1.85
C VAL A 293 13.83 -9.67 -2.41
N ASN A 294 14.70 -9.11 -1.55
CA ASN A 294 15.77 -8.23 -1.99
C ASN A 294 16.78 -8.99 -2.89
N ALA A 295 17.11 -10.23 -2.56
CA ALA A 295 17.98 -11.04 -3.37
C ALA A 295 17.36 -11.39 -4.73
N ALA A 296 16.08 -11.73 -4.77
CA ALA A 296 15.33 -11.92 -6.01
C ALA A 296 15.31 -10.62 -6.85
N THR A 297 15.12 -9.46 -6.21
CA THR A 297 15.16 -8.15 -6.89
C THR A 297 16.51 -7.92 -7.60
N VAL A 298 17.61 -8.21 -6.90
CA VAL A 298 18.95 -8.06 -7.49
C VAL A 298 19.14 -9.00 -8.68
N ARG A 299 18.71 -10.27 -8.58
CA ARG A 299 18.82 -11.24 -9.67
C ARG A 299 17.99 -10.83 -10.89
N VAL A 300 16.75 -10.40 -10.65
CA VAL A 300 15.86 -9.92 -11.74
C VAL A 300 16.47 -8.70 -12.42
N LEU A 301 16.89 -7.68 -11.67
CA LEU A 301 17.49 -6.47 -12.24
C LEU A 301 18.77 -6.79 -13.03
N ALA A 302 19.63 -7.67 -12.49
CA ALA A 302 20.84 -8.10 -13.20
C ALA A 302 20.50 -8.83 -14.51
N ALA A 303 19.50 -9.72 -14.50
CA ALA A 303 19.02 -10.42 -15.69
C ALA A 303 18.41 -9.47 -16.74
N GLU A 304 17.78 -8.37 -16.28
CA GLU A 304 17.26 -7.31 -17.14
C GLU A 304 18.36 -6.35 -17.66
N GLY A 305 19.64 -6.66 -17.39
CA GLY A 305 20.78 -5.88 -17.89
C GLY A 305 21.16 -4.69 -17.00
N CYS A 306 20.89 -4.73 -15.70
CA CYS A 306 21.25 -3.65 -14.80
C CYS A 306 22.45 -4.00 -13.91
N ASP A 307 23.41 -3.06 -13.80
CA ASP A 307 24.36 -3.07 -12.70
C ASP A 307 23.63 -2.65 -11.44
N VAL A 308 23.57 -3.52 -10.42
CA VAL A 308 22.83 -3.24 -9.18
C VAL A 308 23.80 -2.87 -8.07
N ILE A 309 23.55 -1.72 -7.43
CA ILE A 309 24.26 -1.24 -6.25
C ILE A 309 23.30 -1.26 -5.06
N ALA A 310 23.64 -2.04 -4.02
CA ALA A 310 22.92 -2.09 -2.77
C ALA A 310 23.80 -1.54 -1.63
N PRO A 311 23.79 -0.23 -1.37
CA PRO A 311 24.68 0.40 -0.39
C PRO A 311 24.52 -0.21 1.00
N ARG A 312 25.62 -0.57 1.67
CA ARG A 312 25.59 -1.22 3.00
C ARG A 312 25.11 -0.31 4.12
N ARG A 313 25.26 1.01 3.96
CA ARG A 313 24.93 2.00 4.99
C ARG A 313 23.53 2.57 4.90
N GLN A 314 22.70 2.03 4.02
CA GLN A 314 21.31 2.47 3.92
C GLN A 314 20.48 2.12 5.16
N GLY A 315 19.44 2.91 5.41
CA GLY A 315 18.56 2.82 6.57
C GLY A 315 17.09 2.59 6.23
N CYS A 316 16.23 3.23 6.98
CA CYS A 316 14.80 3.34 6.70
C CYS A 316 14.56 4.47 5.68
N CYS A 317 13.51 4.35 4.87
CA CYS A 317 13.03 5.44 4.02
C CYS A 317 12.29 6.55 4.77
N GLY A 318 11.96 6.37 6.04
CA GLY A 318 11.18 7.35 6.81
C GLY A 318 9.66 7.16 6.80
N ALA A 319 9.11 6.28 5.96
CA ALA A 319 7.65 6.10 5.83
C ALA A 319 6.95 5.77 7.17
N LEU A 320 7.51 4.85 7.97
CA LEU A 320 6.88 4.46 9.23
C LEU A 320 6.75 5.62 10.22
N PRO A 321 7.83 6.36 10.56
CA PRO A 321 7.70 7.53 11.43
C PRO A 321 6.87 8.65 10.80
N GLY A 322 6.99 8.92 9.48
CA GLY A 322 6.21 9.95 8.79
C GLY A 322 4.71 9.70 8.90
N HIS A 323 4.26 8.51 8.51
CA HIS A 323 2.85 8.14 8.66
C HIS A 323 2.38 8.07 10.13
N GLY A 324 3.30 8.02 11.09
CA GLY A 324 2.99 8.08 12.53
C GLY A 324 3.03 9.49 13.12
N GLY A 325 3.27 10.53 12.32
CA GLY A 325 3.38 11.93 12.77
C GLY A 325 4.73 12.31 13.38
N ARG A 326 5.74 11.43 13.29
CA ARG A 326 7.12 11.70 13.77
C ARG A 326 7.93 12.38 12.66
N GLU A 327 7.55 13.61 12.34
CA GLU A 327 8.04 14.38 11.19
C GLU A 327 9.57 14.50 11.19
N GLU A 328 10.18 15.05 12.26
CA GLU A 328 11.64 15.23 12.37
C GLU A 328 12.40 13.91 12.12
N GLN A 329 11.91 12.82 12.72
CA GLN A 329 12.53 11.50 12.54
C GLN A 329 12.42 11.02 11.09
N ALA A 330 11.30 11.29 10.40
CA ALA A 330 11.11 10.96 9.01
C ALA A 330 12.05 11.74 8.09
N LEU A 331 12.16 13.05 8.31
CA LEU A 331 13.06 13.92 7.56
C LEU A 331 14.53 13.53 7.74
N ASP A 332 14.96 13.17 8.95
CA ASP A 332 16.29 12.63 9.21
C ASP A 332 16.60 11.37 8.39
N PHE A 333 15.63 10.48 8.25
CA PHE A 333 15.80 9.29 7.41
C PHE A 333 15.81 9.63 5.93
N ALA A 334 14.99 10.59 5.49
CA ALA A 334 14.96 11.06 4.12
C ALA A 334 16.33 11.64 3.71
N LYS A 335 16.90 12.55 4.52
CA LYS A 335 18.23 13.16 4.30
C LYS A 335 19.32 12.08 4.17
N LYS A 336 19.35 11.10 5.08
CA LYS A 336 20.30 9.98 5.02
C LYS A 336 20.14 9.10 3.78
N THR A 337 18.90 8.92 3.33
CA THR A 337 18.60 8.17 2.11
C THR A 337 19.09 8.93 0.88
N ILE A 338 18.85 10.24 0.81
CA ILE A 338 19.35 11.12 -0.26
C ILE A 338 20.89 11.01 -0.35
N GLU A 339 21.60 11.28 0.74
CA GLU A 339 23.08 11.19 0.77
C GLU A 339 23.59 9.81 0.34
N THR A 340 22.91 8.74 0.78
CA THR A 340 23.32 7.37 0.46
C THR A 340 23.28 7.10 -1.04
N PHE A 341 22.24 7.52 -1.73
CA PHE A 341 22.08 7.25 -3.16
C PHE A 341 22.79 8.27 -4.06
N GLU A 342 23.00 9.49 -3.59
CA GLU A 342 23.91 10.43 -4.26
C GLU A 342 25.34 9.89 -4.28
N GLN A 343 25.84 9.41 -3.13
CA GLN A 343 27.19 8.81 -3.03
C GLN A 343 27.31 7.53 -3.87
N ALA A 344 26.22 6.81 -4.08
CA ALA A 344 26.21 5.60 -4.90
C ALA A 344 26.32 5.90 -6.41
N GLY A 345 25.99 7.12 -6.86
CA GLY A 345 26.12 7.57 -8.23
C GLY A 345 25.26 6.77 -9.23
N VAL A 346 24.00 6.49 -8.85
CA VAL A 346 23.09 5.62 -9.63
C VAL A 346 22.17 6.44 -10.55
N ASP A 347 21.75 5.83 -11.67
CA ASP A 347 20.82 6.43 -12.60
C ASP A 347 19.39 6.41 -12.03
N TYR A 348 19.01 5.30 -11.39
CA TYR A 348 17.70 5.07 -10.77
C TYR A 348 17.85 4.50 -9.37
N VAL A 349 16.84 4.76 -8.52
CA VAL A 349 16.68 4.08 -7.23
C VAL A 349 15.45 3.20 -7.30
N VAL A 350 15.65 1.88 -7.24
CA VAL A 350 14.56 0.90 -7.30
C VAL A 350 14.16 0.46 -5.91
N VAL A 351 12.84 0.43 -5.71
CA VAL A 351 12.19 0.07 -4.45
C VAL A 351 11.25 -1.11 -4.69
N ASN A 352 11.30 -2.13 -3.82
CA ASN A 352 10.43 -3.30 -3.89
C ASN A 352 9.45 -3.39 -2.71
N ALA A 353 9.13 -2.25 -2.11
CA ALA A 353 8.17 -2.14 -1.01
C ALA A 353 7.33 -0.89 -1.22
N ALA A 354 6.05 -1.07 -1.56
CA ALA A 354 5.15 0.00 -2.00
C ALA A 354 5.12 1.22 -1.08
N GLY A 355 5.07 1.02 0.25
CA GLY A 355 5.07 2.13 1.22
C GLY A 355 6.40 2.88 1.29
N CYS A 356 7.53 2.21 0.98
CA CYS A 356 8.82 2.91 0.88
C CYS A 356 8.89 3.72 -0.41
N GLY A 357 8.41 3.16 -1.53
CA GLY A 357 8.42 3.83 -2.84
C GLY A 357 7.58 5.10 -2.84
N SER A 358 6.35 5.04 -2.31
CA SER A 358 5.50 6.23 -2.19
C SER A 358 6.14 7.33 -1.35
N ASN A 359 6.73 6.98 -0.21
CA ASN A 359 7.34 7.96 0.67
C ASN A 359 8.58 8.64 0.05
N ILE A 360 9.41 7.92 -0.70
CA ILE A 360 10.58 8.52 -1.37
C ILE A 360 10.15 9.47 -2.48
N LYS A 361 9.09 9.14 -3.21
CA LYS A 361 8.51 10.01 -4.24
C LYS A 361 7.96 11.33 -3.66
N GLU A 362 7.66 11.36 -2.35
CA GLU A 362 7.19 12.53 -1.61
C GLU A 362 8.30 13.36 -0.95
N TYR A 363 9.57 12.96 -1.02
CA TYR A 363 10.65 13.69 -0.38
C TYR A 363 10.76 15.15 -0.82
N GLY A 364 10.50 15.46 -2.09
CA GLY A 364 10.48 16.83 -2.59
C GLY A 364 9.47 17.70 -1.84
N HIS A 365 8.27 17.17 -1.58
CA HIS A 365 7.26 17.86 -0.78
C HIS A 365 7.64 17.94 0.71
N GLN A 366 8.15 16.83 1.28
CA GLN A 366 8.49 16.77 2.71
C GLN A 366 9.63 17.71 3.09
N LEU A 367 10.60 17.92 2.21
CA LEU A 367 11.79 18.75 2.43
C LEU A 367 11.74 20.11 1.71
N ARG A 368 10.55 20.53 1.23
CA ARG A 368 10.38 21.76 0.43
C ARG A 368 10.82 23.04 1.14
N ASP A 369 10.70 23.07 2.46
CA ASP A 369 11.03 24.25 3.28
C ASP A 369 12.46 24.23 3.82
N GLU A 370 13.26 23.23 3.42
CA GLU A 370 14.68 23.13 3.75
C GLU A 370 15.54 23.42 2.50
N PRO A 371 16.07 24.66 2.34
CA PRO A 371 16.73 25.10 1.08
C PRO A 371 17.91 24.22 0.65
N GLU A 372 18.64 23.64 1.62
CA GLU A 372 19.77 22.73 1.34
C GLU A 372 19.32 21.39 0.77
N TRP A 373 18.09 20.96 1.09
CA TRP A 373 17.58 19.62 0.80
C TRP A 373 16.52 19.56 -0.29
N ALA A 374 15.77 20.64 -0.50
CA ALA A 374 14.59 20.65 -1.39
C ALA A 374 14.93 20.15 -2.82
N GLU A 375 15.97 20.72 -3.46
CA GLU A 375 16.36 20.30 -4.82
C GLU A 375 16.90 18.87 -4.86
N ARG A 376 17.68 18.47 -3.86
CA ARG A 376 18.26 17.12 -3.74
C ARG A 376 17.17 16.07 -3.52
N ALA A 377 16.17 16.38 -2.69
CA ALA A 377 15.02 15.54 -2.42
C ALA A 377 14.18 15.31 -3.68
N GLU A 378 13.90 16.39 -4.41
CA GLU A 378 13.18 16.33 -5.67
C GLU A 378 13.97 15.53 -6.73
N ALA A 379 15.29 15.68 -6.79
CA ALA A 379 16.13 14.92 -7.71
C ALA A 379 16.12 13.43 -7.40
N LEU A 380 16.12 13.02 -6.11
CA LEU A 380 16.00 11.61 -5.73
C LEU A 380 14.60 11.08 -6.01
N ALA A 381 13.55 11.85 -5.72
CA ALA A 381 12.16 11.47 -5.99
C ALA A 381 11.96 11.14 -7.49
N ARG A 382 12.47 12.00 -8.37
CA ARG A 382 12.41 11.79 -9.83
C ARG A 382 13.16 10.55 -10.32
N LYS A 383 14.22 10.13 -9.65
CA LYS A 383 15.00 8.90 -9.97
C LYS A 383 14.39 7.63 -9.37
N SER A 384 13.42 7.76 -8.46
CA SER A 384 12.88 6.62 -7.72
C SER A 384 11.77 5.93 -8.51
N ARG A 385 11.84 4.60 -8.56
CA ARG A 385 10.88 3.72 -9.25
C ARG A 385 10.51 2.53 -8.39
N ASP A 386 9.24 2.11 -8.45
CA ASP A 386 8.90 0.75 -8.04
C ASP A 386 9.57 -0.27 -8.98
N ILE A 387 9.86 -1.45 -8.48
CA ILE A 387 10.51 -2.51 -9.28
C ILE A 387 9.68 -2.88 -10.52
N SER A 388 8.35 -2.91 -10.40
CA SER A 388 7.47 -3.26 -11.53
C SER A 388 7.39 -2.11 -12.54
N GLU A 389 7.28 -0.88 -12.07
CA GLU A 389 7.34 0.33 -12.87
C GLU A 389 8.66 0.39 -13.67
N PHE A 390 9.79 0.20 -12.98
CA PHE A 390 11.11 0.27 -13.58
C PHE A 390 11.32 -0.77 -14.69
N ILE A 391 10.96 -2.05 -14.42
CA ILE A 391 11.15 -3.10 -15.42
C ILE A 391 10.28 -2.86 -16.67
N VAL A 392 9.05 -2.38 -16.48
CA VAL A 392 8.17 -2.04 -17.62
C VAL A 392 8.70 -0.84 -18.40
N GLU A 393 9.17 0.22 -17.72
CA GLU A 393 9.79 1.40 -18.34
C GLU A 393 11.06 1.03 -19.11
N LEU A 394 11.91 0.20 -18.52
CA LEU A 394 13.13 -0.28 -19.15
C LEU A 394 12.85 -1.17 -20.38
N GLY A 395 11.72 -1.88 -20.39
CA GLY A 395 11.39 -2.93 -21.36
C GLY A 395 12.08 -4.25 -21.00
N PRO A 396 11.33 -5.29 -20.54
CA PRO A 396 11.90 -6.56 -20.10
C PRO A 396 12.59 -7.30 -21.25
N VAL A 397 13.79 -7.83 -21.00
CA VAL A 397 14.61 -8.58 -21.99
C VAL A 397 14.98 -9.97 -21.50
N ALA A 398 14.93 -10.24 -20.20
CA ALA A 398 15.25 -11.55 -19.66
C ALA A 398 14.22 -12.60 -20.12
N GLU A 399 14.70 -13.78 -20.52
CA GLU A 399 13.84 -14.89 -20.90
C GLU A 399 12.94 -15.32 -19.72
N ARG A 400 11.68 -15.66 -20.05
CA ARG A 400 10.67 -16.12 -19.08
C ARG A 400 10.35 -17.59 -19.33
N HIS A 401 10.75 -18.46 -18.39
CA HIS A 401 10.33 -19.86 -18.41
C HIS A 401 8.88 -20.00 -17.93
N PRO A 402 8.14 -21.00 -18.41
CA PRO A 402 6.73 -21.19 -18.06
C PRO A 402 6.51 -21.45 -16.57
N LEU A 403 5.47 -20.84 -16.01
CA LEU A 403 4.94 -21.10 -14.67
C LEU A 403 3.43 -21.32 -14.76
N PRO A 404 2.96 -22.54 -15.13
CA PRO A 404 1.52 -22.80 -15.29
C PRO A 404 0.80 -22.81 -13.93
N MET A 405 0.29 -21.65 -13.51
CA MET A 405 -0.44 -21.46 -12.25
C MET A 405 -1.39 -20.28 -12.33
N THR A 406 -2.37 -20.27 -11.42
CA THR A 406 -3.27 -19.15 -11.22
C THR A 406 -2.77 -18.23 -10.09
N VAL A 407 -2.83 -16.93 -10.29
CA VAL A 407 -2.32 -15.92 -9.35
C VAL A 407 -3.40 -14.93 -8.97
N ALA A 408 -3.67 -14.79 -7.69
CA ALA A 408 -4.45 -13.69 -7.12
C ALA A 408 -3.51 -12.50 -6.82
N TYR A 409 -3.57 -11.45 -7.65
CA TYR A 409 -2.76 -10.26 -7.40
C TYR A 409 -3.46 -9.30 -6.44
N GLN A 410 -2.88 -9.09 -5.26
CA GLN A 410 -3.35 -8.16 -4.25
C GLN A 410 -2.65 -6.81 -4.41
N ASP A 411 -3.42 -5.79 -4.75
CA ASP A 411 -2.92 -4.42 -4.87
C ASP A 411 -2.45 -3.89 -3.51
N ALA A 412 -1.18 -3.49 -3.44
CA ALA A 412 -0.71 -2.72 -2.31
C ALA A 412 -1.20 -1.28 -2.46
N CYS A 413 -1.96 -0.77 -1.49
CA CYS A 413 -2.63 0.53 -1.59
C CYS A 413 -1.65 1.68 -1.93
N HIS A 414 -0.47 1.72 -1.33
CA HIS A 414 0.55 2.71 -1.64
C HIS A 414 1.18 2.55 -3.04
N LEU A 415 1.07 1.37 -3.67
CA LEU A 415 1.44 1.19 -5.06
C LEU A 415 0.34 1.70 -5.99
N ALA A 416 -0.88 1.22 -5.75
CA ALA A 416 -2.02 1.49 -6.63
C ALA A 416 -2.55 2.92 -6.53
N HIS A 417 -2.61 3.49 -5.32
CA HIS A 417 -3.24 4.80 -5.08
C HIS A 417 -2.22 5.93 -4.91
N ALA A 418 -1.16 5.74 -4.12
CA ALA A 418 -0.20 6.80 -3.89
C ALA A 418 0.80 6.96 -5.07
N GLN A 419 1.13 5.87 -5.77
CA GLN A 419 2.07 5.92 -6.90
C GLN A 419 1.39 5.76 -8.27
N GLY A 420 0.09 5.42 -8.33
CA GLY A 420 -0.63 5.20 -9.59
C GLY A 420 -0.22 3.94 -10.38
N ILE A 421 0.57 3.05 -9.75
CA ILE A 421 1.14 1.86 -10.39
C ILE A 421 0.17 0.69 -10.20
N ARG A 422 -0.57 0.33 -11.23
CA ARG A 422 -1.61 -0.72 -11.20
C ARG A 422 -1.37 -1.80 -12.26
N GLU A 423 -1.08 -1.40 -13.48
CA GLU A 423 -0.95 -2.34 -14.61
C GLU A 423 0.45 -2.92 -14.76
N GLU A 424 1.49 -2.25 -14.30
CA GLU A 424 2.87 -2.67 -14.45
C GLU A 424 3.14 -4.05 -13.82
N PRO A 425 2.76 -4.33 -12.56
CA PRO A 425 2.95 -5.67 -12.00
C PRO A 425 2.09 -6.72 -12.70
N ARG A 426 0.88 -6.36 -13.14
CA ARG A 426 0.00 -7.27 -13.89
C ARG A 426 0.58 -7.59 -15.27
N LYS A 427 1.11 -6.58 -15.96
CA LYS A 427 1.78 -6.74 -17.26
C LYS A 427 2.98 -7.69 -17.16
N LEU A 428 3.80 -7.54 -16.13
CA LEU A 428 4.95 -8.40 -15.90
C LEU A 428 4.55 -9.85 -15.58
N LEU A 429 3.52 -10.05 -14.76
CA LEU A 429 3.02 -11.39 -14.42
C LEU A 429 2.36 -12.08 -15.62
N ARG A 430 1.53 -11.36 -16.41
CA ARG A 430 0.94 -11.88 -17.65
C ARG A 430 1.99 -12.20 -18.73
N GLY A 431 3.15 -11.54 -18.65
CA GLY A 431 4.31 -11.81 -19.53
C GLY A 431 5.01 -13.13 -19.24
N ILE A 432 4.66 -13.84 -18.17
CA ILE A 432 5.19 -15.17 -17.85
C ILE A 432 4.29 -16.23 -18.49
N PRO A 433 4.83 -17.11 -19.37
CA PRO A 433 4.01 -18.13 -20.00
C PRO A 433 3.33 -19.04 -18.98
N GLY A 434 2.02 -19.26 -19.13
CA GLY A 434 1.23 -20.13 -18.26
C GLY A 434 0.70 -19.48 -16.98
N VAL A 435 1.07 -18.25 -16.65
CA VAL A 435 0.46 -17.53 -15.51
C VAL A 435 -0.90 -16.97 -15.91
N GLU A 436 -1.91 -17.29 -15.12
CA GLU A 436 -3.27 -16.73 -15.25
C GLU A 436 -3.61 -15.85 -14.03
N LEU A 437 -3.92 -14.56 -14.26
CA LEU A 437 -4.32 -13.65 -13.18
C LEU A 437 -5.81 -13.77 -12.87
N LYS A 438 -6.13 -14.01 -11.61
CA LYS A 438 -7.50 -13.99 -11.07
C LYS A 438 -7.83 -12.61 -10.50
N GLN A 439 -9.02 -12.12 -10.78
CA GLN A 439 -9.52 -10.84 -10.28
C GLN A 439 -9.99 -10.98 -8.84
N LEU A 440 -9.50 -10.11 -7.96
CA LEU A 440 -10.00 -9.99 -6.58
C LEU A 440 -11.25 -9.10 -6.57
N THR A 441 -12.26 -9.51 -5.80
CA THR A 441 -13.32 -8.61 -5.37
C THR A 441 -12.72 -7.60 -4.37
N GLU A 442 -13.19 -6.36 -4.39
CA GLU A 442 -12.68 -5.29 -3.51
C GLU A 442 -11.14 -5.15 -3.55
N ALA A 443 -10.55 -5.29 -4.75
CA ALA A 443 -9.09 -5.25 -4.92
C ALA A 443 -8.48 -3.97 -4.31
N GLU A 444 -9.16 -2.85 -4.43
CA GLU A 444 -8.72 -1.52 -3.98
C GLU A 444 -8.85 -1.29 -2.47
N LEU A 445 -9.66 -2.08 -1.75
CA LEU A 445 -9.81 -1.95 -0.30
C LEU A 445 -8.50 -2.33 0.41
N CYS A 446 -8.08 -1.51 1.37
CA CYS A 446 -6.87 -1.78 2.15
C CYS A 446 -6.96 -3.11 2.92
N CYS A 447 -5.83 -3.82 3.03
CA CYS A 447 -5.73 -5.09 3.79
C CYS A 447 -5.70 -4.90 5.32
N GLY A 448 -5.72 -3.66 5.82
CA GLY A 448 -5.65 -3.36 7.25
C GLY A 448 -4.23 -3.24 7.83
N SER A 449 -3.16 -3.50 7.05
CA SER A 449 -1.79 -3.40 7.56
C SER A 449 -1.36 -1.96 7.85
N ALA A 450 -1.40 -1.10 6.83
CA ALA A 450 -1.10 0.34 6.86
C ALA A 450 0.10 0.73 7.75
N GLY A 451 1.26 0.15 7.48
CA GLY A 451 2.50 0.42 8.22
C GLY A 451 2.45 -0.10 9.65
N THR A 452 2.14 0.76 10.59
CA THR A 452 2.03 0.43 12.03
C THR A 452 0.59 0.33 12.52
N TYR A 453 -0.38 0.59 11.66
CA TYR A 453 -1.80 0.64 12.02
C TYR A 453 -2.30 -0.66 12.65
N ASN A 454 -1.94 -1.82 12.10
CA ASN A 454 -2.35 -3.13 12.62
C ASN A 454 -1.78 -3.45 14.03
N MET A 455 -0.77 -2.72 14.47
CA MET A 455 -0.26 -2.80 15.83
C MET A 455 -0.97 -1.80 16.76
N LEU A 456 -1.32 -0.62 16.24
CA LEU A 456 -1.97 0.45 17.00
C LEU A 456 -3.49 0.30 17.07
N GLN A 457 -4.10 -0.24 16.01
CA GLN A 457 -5.54 -0.45 15.83
C GLN A 457 -5.82 -1.92 15.43
N PRO A 458 -5.55 -2.89 16.32
CA PRO A 458 -5.56 -4.31 15.97
C PRO A 458 -6.94 -4.87 15.59
N GLU A 459 -8.03 -4.33 16.15
CA GLU A 459 -9.38 -4.82 15.89
C GLU A 459 -9.87 -4.49 14.48
N PRO A 460 -9.92 -3.22 14.03
CA PRO A 460 -10.30 -2.90 12.66
C PRO A 460 -9.32 -3.46 11.63
N ALA A 461 -8.02 -3.52 11.96
CA ALA A 461 -7.03 -4.15 11.10
C ALA A 461 -7.30 -5.65 10.88
N ARG A 462 -7.79 -6.35 11.91
CA ARG A 462 -8.19 -7.75 11.82
C ARG A 462 -9.40 -7.92 10.89
N GLU A 463 -10.44 -7.13 11.06
CA GLU A 463 -11.65 -7.19 10.25
C GLU A 463 -11.37 -6.94 8.76
N LEU A 464 -10.59 -5.90 8.46
CA LEU A 464 -10.13 -5.62 7.09
C LEU A 464 -9.27 -6.76 6.53
N GLY A 465 -8.41 -7.36 7.37
CA GLY A 465 -7.60 -8.51 7.01
C GLY A 465 -8.44 -9.74 6.66
N GLU A 466 -9.47 -10.05 7.46
CA GLU A 466 -10.40 -11.15 7.24
C GLU A 466 -11.19 -10.97 5.93
N ARG A 467 -11.68 -9.75 5.67
CA ARG A 467 -12.34 -9.41 4.41
C ARG A 467 -11.41 -9.58 3.20
N LYS A 468 -10.17 -9.09 3.30
CA LYS A 468 -9.18 -9.27 2.23
C LYS A 468 -8.79 -10.73 2.02
N ALA A 469 -8.59 -11.49 3.10
CA ALA A 469 -8.28 -12.92 3.02
C ALA A 469 -9.43 -13.72 2.37
N ALA A 470 -10.68 -13.42 2.73
CA ALA A 470 -11.85 -14.01 2.10
C ALA A 470 -11.93 -13.72 0.59
N ALA A 471 -11.65 -12.46 0.19
CA ALA A 471 -11.61 -12.08 -1.24
C ALA A 471 -10.52 -12.84 -2.00
N VAL A 472 -9.35 -13.05 -1.38
CA VAL A 472 -8.25 -13.84 -1.96
C VAL A 472 -8.65 -15.31 -2.11
N LEU A 473 -9.20 -15.93 -1.07
CA LEU A 473 -9.65 -17.34 -1.11
C LEU A 473 -10.74 -17.56 -2.14
N ALA A 474 -11.67 -16.62 -2.29
CA ALA A 474 -12.75 -16.69 -3.27
C ALA A 474 -12.27 -16.76 -4.73
N THR A 475 -11.03 -16.35 -5.01
CA THR A 475 -10.45 -16.48 -6.37
C THR A 475 -10.13 -17.92 -6.76
N GLY A 476 -9.92 -18.81 -5.79
CA GLY A 476 -9.42 -20.17 -6.02
C GLY A 476 -8.03 -20.22 -6.64
N ALA A 477 -7.23 -19.15 -6.50
CA ALA A 477 -5.89 -19.10 -7.06
C ALA A 477 -4.88 -19.97 -6.30
N ASP A 478 -3.85 -20.45 -7.00
CA ASP A 478 -2.77 -21.25 -6.42
C ASP A 478 -1.81 -20.40 -5.56
N LEU A 479 -1.66 -19.12 -5.91
CA LEU A 479 -0.69 -18.21 -5.28
C LEU A 479 -1.30 -16.81 -5.12
N MET A 480 -1.15 -16.23 -3.93
CA MET A 480 -1.34 -14.79 -3.75
C MET A 480 -0.02 -14.04 -3.97
N VAL A 481 -0.07 -12.96 -4.75
CA VAL A 481 1.09 -12.11 -5.00
C VAL A 481 0.82 -10.68 -4.54
N THR A 482 1.78 -10.07 -3.86
CA THR A 482 1.71 -8.66 -3.41
C THR A 482 3.09 -7.99 -3.45
N ALA A 483 3.12 -6.65 -3.55
CA ALA A 483 4.35 -5.85 -3.65
C ALA A 483 4.68 -5.08 -2.35
N ASN A 484 4.21 -5.56 -1.19
CA ASN A 484 4.45 -4.85 0.07
C ASN A 484 4.55 -5.80 1.28
N PRO A 485 5.62 -5.73 2.10
CA PRO A 485 5.82 -6.63 3.23
C PRO A 485 4.71 -6.55 4.28
N GLY A 486 4.15 -5.36 4.50
CA GLY A 486 3.04 -5.16 5.44
C GLY A 486 1.78 -5.89 5.00
N CYS A 487 1.41 -5.79 3.72
CA CYS A 487 0.27 -6.51 3.15
C CYS A 487 0.49 -8.02 3.20
N TRP A 488 1.70 -8.48 2.87
CA TRP A 488 2.06 -9.90 2.99
C TRP A 488 1.83 -10.41 4.41
N MET A 489 2.46 -9.79 5.41
CA MET A 489 2.33 -10.21 6.82
C MET A 489 0.88 -10.20 7.29
N GLN A 490 0.11 -9.17 6.95
CA GLN A 490 -1.28 -9.01 7.36
C GLN A 490 -2.16 -10.14 6.80
N VAL A 491 -2.12 -10.37 5.48
CA VAL A 491 -2.96 -11.37 4.84
C VAL A 491 -2.51 -12.79 5.21
N ALA A 492 -1.21 -13.08 5.21
CA ALA A 492 -0.69 -14.38 5.60
C ALA A 492 -1.06 -14.75 7.04
N THR A 493 -0.95 -13.80 7.99
CA THR A 493 -1.36 -14.00 9.38
C THR A 493 -2.86 -14.23 9.51
N THR A 494 -3.65 -13.50 8.74
CA THR A 494 -5.11 -13.64 8.76
C THR A 494 -5.54 -14.99 8.20
N LEU A 495 -5.00 -15.42 7.06
CA LEU A 495 -5.23 -16.75 6.49
C LEU A 495 -4.91 -17.85 7.50
N ALA A 496 -3.75 -17.76 8.15
CA ALA A 496 -3.36 -18.74 9.18
C ALA A 496 -4.32 -18.75 10.39
N ARG A 497 -4.87 -17.60 10.80
CA ARG A 497 -5.91 -17.52 11.86
C ARG A 497 -7.25 -18.13 11.44
N MET A 498 -7.59 -18.01 10.16
CA MET A 498 -8.78 -18.66 9.57
C MET A 498 -8.60 -20.17 9.38
N GLY A 499 -7.39 -20.70 9.63
CA GLY A 499 -7.06 -22.11 9.42
C GLY A 499 -6.71 -22.45 7.98
N GLU A 500 -6.59 -21.43 7.13
CA GLU A 500 -6.31 -21.55 5.71
C GLU A 500 -4.82 -21.53 5.40
N ARG A 501 -4.43 -22.26 4.36
CA ARG A 501 -3.04 -22.35 3.90
C ARG A 501 -2.98 -21.94 2.44
N MET A 502 -2.53 -20.74 2.18
CA MET A 502 -2.32 -20.21 0.84
C MET A 502 -0.87 -19.76 0.67
N PRO A 503 -0.19 -20.15 -0.41
CA PRO A 503 1.12 -19.62 -0.74
C PRO A 503 1.05 -18.11 -0.97
N VAL A 504 2.05 -17.36 -0.46
CA VAL A 504 2.16 -15.91 -0.67
C VAL A 504 3.57 -15.58 -1.15
N ALA A 505 3.68 -14.78 -2.20
CA ALA A 505 4.95 -14.34 -2.75
C ALA A 505 4.95 -12.84 -3.10
N HIS A 506 6.14 -12.29 -3.26
CA HIS A 506 6.32 -10.98 -3.86
C HIS A 506 6.35 -11.09 -5.40
N THR A 507 5.87 -10.06 -6.11
CA THR A 507 5.90 -10.01 -7.59
C THR A 507 7.29 -10.39 -8.14
N VAL A 508 8.35 -9.84 -7.55
CA VAL A 508 9.73 -10.10 -8.00
C VAL A 508 10.20 -11.53 -7.77
N GLN A 509 9.64 -12.25 -6.80
CA GLN A 509 9.98 -13.67 -6.58
C GLN A 509 9.38 -14.57 -7.66
N VAL A 510 8.20 -14.24 -8.17
CA VAL A 510 7.58 -14.92 -9.30
C VAL A 510 8.39 -14.66 -10.58
N LEU A 511 8.82 -13.42 -10.79
CA LEU A 511 9.72 -13.06 -11.90
C LEU A 511 11.06 -13.80 -11.82
N ASP A 512 11.70 -13.82 -10.64
CA ASP A 512 12.95 -14.53 -10.40
C ASP A 512 12.84 -16.05 -10.65
N ALA A 513 11.73 -16.65 -10.20
CA ALA A 513 11.46 -18.06 -10.44
C ALA A 513 11.32 -18.36 -11.94
N SER A 514 10.58 -17.54 -12.68
CA SER A 514 10.41 -17.66 -14.13
C SER A 514 11.75 -17.48 -14.86
N ILE A 515 12.53 -16.45 -14.56
CA ILE A 515 13.83 -16.21 -15.19
C ILE A 515 14.79 -17.39 -14.96
N ARG A 516 14.74 -17.99 -13.79
CA ARG A 516 15.65 -19.09 -13.40
C ARG A 516 15.13 -20.47 -13.78
N GLY A 517 13.94 -20.59 -14.37
CA GLY A 517 13.34 -21.87 -14.69
C GLY A 517 13.04 -22.74 -13.46
N VAL A 518 12.67 -22.12 -12.32
CA VAL A 518 12.29 -22.83 -11.10
C VAL A 518 10.95 -23.52 -11.32
N PRO A 519 10.78 -24.82 -10.99
CA PRO A 519 9.49 -25.50 -11.10
C PRO A 519 8.40 -24.84 -10.26
N VAL A 520 7.15 -24.86 -10.74
CA VAL A 520 5.99 -24.25 -10.05
C VAL A 520 5.83 -24.82 -8.64
N GLU A 521 5.99 -26.14 -8.50
CA GLU A 521 5.84 -26.84 -7.22
C GLU A 521 6.85 -26.31 -6.18
N GLU A 522 8.09 -26.07 -6.60
CA GLU A 522 9.13 -25.53 -5.72
C GLU A 522 8.84 -24.08 -5.32
N LEU A 523 8.33 -23.25 -6.26
CA LEU A 523 7.90 -21.89 -5.97
C LEU A 523 6.75 -21.88 -4.95
N LEU A 524 5.72 -22.68 -5.18
CA LEU A 524 4.55 -22.76 -4.30
C LEU A 524 4.93 -23.30 -2.92
N GLU A 525 5.78 -24.33 -2.83
CA GLU A 525 6.27 -24.86 -1.56
C GLU A 525 7.04 -23.79 -0.77
N ARG A 526 7.95 -23.07 -1.43
CA ARG A 526 8.68 -21.94 -0.80
C ARG A 526 7.75 -20.84 -0.34
N ALA A 527 6.76 -20.49 -1.14
CA ALA A 527 5.75 -19.46 -0.80
C ALA A 527 4.85 -19.88 0.37
N LEU A 528 4.62 -21.19 0.55
CA LEU A 528 3.79 -21.75 1.62
C LEU A 528 4.56 -21.98 2.94
N THR A 529 5.83 -22.34 2.86
CA THR A 529 6.60 -22.81 4.04
C THR A 529 7.82 -21.94 4.34
N GLY A 530 8.21 -21.07 3.43
CA GLY A 530 9.43 -20.27 3.47
C GLY A 530 9.37 -19.08 4.42
N PRO A 531 10.38 -18.19 4.32
CA PRO A 531 10.41 -16.94 5.05
C PRO A 531 9.21 -16.06 4.72
N GLY A 532 8.77 -15.26 5.68
CA GLY A 532 7.61 -14.36 5.49
C GLY A 532 6.25 -15.00 5.70
N THR A 533 6.15 -16.33 5.74
CA THR A 533 4.89 -17.01 6.04
C THR A 533 4.50 -16.80 7.50
N ALA A 534 3.21 -16.85 7.79
CA ALA A 534 2.72 -16.76 9.16
C ALA A 534 3.18 -17.97 9.99
N LEU A 535 3.45 -17.74 11.27
CA LEU A 535 3.59 -18.81 12.24
C LEU A 535 2.21 -19.38 12.50
N ALA A 536 1.82 -20.41 11.74
CA ALA A 536 0.56 -21.09 11.93
C ALA A 536 0.47 -21.65 13.36
N ARG A 537 -0.28 -20.98 14.21
CA ARG A 537 -0.73 -21.49 15.48
C ARG A 537 -2.24 -21.58 15.41
N PRO A 538 -2.79 -22.80 15.41
CA PRO A 538 -4.24 -22.94 15.42
C PRO A 538 -4.79 -22.19 16.63
N THR A 539 -5.63 -21.21 16.40
CA THR A 539 -6.48 -20.66 17.44
C THR A 539 -7.33 -21.83 17.92
N PRO A 540 -7.38 -22.14 19.23
CA PRO A 540 -8.35 -23.12 19.72
C PRO A 540 -9.71 -22.63 19.25
N ALA A 541 -10.47 -23.53 18.60
CA ALA A 541 -11.84 -23.27 18.21
C ALA A 541 -12.56 -22.67 19.42
N GLN A 542 -13.27 -21.58 19.21
CA GLN A 542 -14.18 -21.04 20.23
C GLN A 542 -15.26 -22.12 20.39
N SER A 543 -15.13 -22.92 21.46
CA SER A 543 -16.18 -23.82 21.96
C SER A 543 -17.17 -23.02 22.77
#